data_33f8b44e2981ac21540e877529878908
#
_entry.id   33f8b44e2981ac21540e877529878908
#
_cell.length_a   1.000
_cell.length_b   1.000
_cell.length_c   1.000
_cell.angle_alpha   90.00
_cell.angle_beta   90.00
_cell.angle_gamma   90.00
#
_symmetry.space_group_name_H-M   'P 1'
#
loop_
_entity.id
_entity.type
_entity.pdbx_description
1 polymer ?
#
loop_
_entity_poly.entity_id
_entity_poly.type
_entity_poly.pdbx_seq_one_letter_code
_entity_poly.pdbx_strand_id
1 'polypeptide(L)'
;FSAMAVGYAMPNGNGIGGPLIGVGRYIAQGLSHLDKETGEGNPALDWTFGAHGMVVEVNEETGEYRVLKVASVYDVGRAVNPDIVRGQAIGGMMQGLGTATCEGYIYDGQGRLLNPSFTDNKIPTAKDLPLEVECAVVETPQIDGPYGARGVGEHSMISVAAALGNAIQKATGAEITHMPMRFEDVWRALVKKEPIDNWITKSPLGSCRSAPELRQHD
;
A
#
# COMPACT_ATOMS: atom_id res chain seq x y z
N PHE A 1 36.71 10.53 6.49
CA PHE A 1 35.96 9.99 5.34
C PHE A 1 35.72 11.08 4.27
N SER A 2 35.18 12.24 4.63
CA SER A 2 34.89 13.29 3.64
C SER A 2 36.17 13.84 2.97
N ALA A 3 37.27 13.95 3.69
CA ALA A 3 38.58 14.38 3.11
C ALA A 3 39.13 13.34 2.13
N MET A 4 38.90 12.06 2.36
CA MET A 4 39.26 10.97 1.43
C MET A 4 38.39 10.93 0.18
N ALA A 5 37.12 11.33 0.30
CA ALA A 5 36.18 11.34 -0.84
C ALA A 5 36.50 12.45 -1.86
N VAL A 6 37.08 13.58 -1.42
CA VAL A 6 37.48 14.69 -2.30
C VAL A 6 38.96 14.64 -2.73
N GLY A 7 39.70 13.64 -2.23
CA GLY A 7 41.11 13.48 -2.51
C GLY A 7 42.00 13.92 -1.36
N TYR A 8 43.15 13.31 -1.26
CA TYR A 8 44.16 13.58 -0.25
C TYR A 8 45.52 13.87 -0.93
N ALA A 9 46.10 15.00 -0.60
CA ALA A 9 47.45 15.34 -1.05
C ALA A 9 48.47 14.78 -0.08
N MET A 10 49.38 13.96 -0.56
CA MET A 10 50.50 13.43 0.23
C MET A 10 51.59 14.48 0.43
N PRO A 11 52.39 14.39 1.51
CA PRO A 11 53.49 15.34 1.77
C PRO A 11 54.53 15.40 0.65
N ASN A 12 54.66 14.40 -0.19
CA ASN A 12 55.56 14.35 -1.36
C ASN A 12 54.98 15.02 -2.61
N GLY A 13 53.81 15.67 -2.51
CA GLY A 13 53.14 16.33 -3.63
C GLY A 13 52.28 15.41 -4.50
N ASN A 14 52.25 14.09 -4.25
CA ASN A 14 51.35 13.18 -4.94
C ASN A 14 49.95 13.30 -4.37
N GLY A 15 48.95 13.34 -5.23
CA GLY A 15 47.54 13.29 -4.85
C GLY A 15 47.02 11.86 -4.92
N ILE A 16 46.24 11.46 -3.91
CA ILE A 16 45.36 10.32 -4.01
C ILE A 16 43.98 10.93 -4.18
N GLY A 17 43.45 10.90 -5.39
CA GLY A 17 42.11 11.39 -5.73
C GLY A 17 41.31 10.33 -6.40
N GLY A 18 39.99 10.33 -6.16
CA GLY A 18 39.03 9.44 -6.78
C GLY A 18 37.90 9.06 -5.84
N PRO A 19 36.82 8.52 -6.37
CA PRO A 19 35.70 8.07 -5.57
C PRO A 19 36.14 6.91 -4.66
N LEU A 20 35.77 6.98 -3.39
CA LEU A 20 35.84 5.80 -2.51
C LEU A 20 34.74 4.84 -2.93
N ILE A 21 35.12 3.70 -3.49
CA ILE A 21 34.17 2.68 -3.90
C ILE A 21 34.30 1.50 -2.94
N GLY A 22 33.23 1.20 -2.23
CA GLY A 22 33.07 -0.01 -1.43
C GLY A 22 32.06 -0.93 -2.10
N VAL A 23 32.36 -2.22 -2.18
CA VAL A 23 31.43 -3.24 -2.66
C VAL A 23 31.10 -4.17 -1.50
N GLY A 24 29.81 -4.25 -1.17
CA GLY A 24 29.29 -5.17 -0.20
C GLY A 24 28.25 -6.10 -0.83
N ARG A 25 28.21 -7.34 -0.41
CA ARG A 25 27.18 -8.31 -0.82
C ARG A 25 26.57 -8.92 0.42
N TYR A 26 25.23 -8.85 0.50
CA TYR A 26 24.44 -9.60 1.45
C TYR A 26 23.67 -10.69 0.73
N ILE A 27 23.70 -11.91 1.24
CA ILE A 27 22.97 -13.06 0.71
C ILE A 27 22.17 -13.64 1.86
N ALA A 28 20.84 -13.54 1.76
CA ALA A 28 19.92 -14.14 2.71
C ALA A 28 20.08 -15.66 2.74
N GLN A 29 20.04 -16.23 3.92
CA GLN A 29 20.16 -17.67 4.15
C GLN A 29 18.80 -18.26 4.51
N GLY A 30 18.62 -19.56 4.23
CA GLY A 30 17.41 -20.28 4.65
C GLY A 30 16.14 -19.97 3.87
N LEU A 31 16.25 -19.27 2.73
CA LEU A 31 15.11 -19.03 1.86
C LEU A 31 14.83 -20.24 0.98
N SER A 32 13.54 -20.51 0.73
CA SER A 32 13.06 -21.51 -0.22
C SER A 32 11.92 -20.96 -1.06
N HIS A 33 11.73 -21.53 -2.25
CA HIS A 33 10.52 -21.25 -3.01
C HIS A 33 9.29 -21.85 -2.33
N LEU A 34 8.13 -21.30 -2.61
CA LEU A 34 6.87 -21.93 -2.23
C LEU A 34 6.65 -23.19 -3.06
N ASP A 35 6.28 -24.27 -2.41
CA ASP A 35 5.78 -25.46 -3.09
C ASP A 35 4.47 -25.12 -3.81
N LYS A 36 4.34 -25.55 -5.07
CA LYS A 36 3.19 -25.17 -5.91
C LYS A 36 1.90 -25.88 -5.54
N GLU A 37 1.99 -27.02 -4.88
CA GLU A 37 0.83 -27.83 -4.51
C GLU A 37 0.40 -27.54 -3.07
N THR A 38 1.35 -27.43 -2.14
CA THR A 38 1.06 -27.24 -0.71
C THR A 38 1.10 -25.79 -0.28
N GLY A 39 1.79 -24.91 -1.02
CA GLY A 39 2.03 -23.52 -0.63
C GLY A 39 3.06 -23.36 0.49
N GLU A 40 3.71 -24.44 0.91
CA GLU A 40 4.73 -24.41 1.95
C GLU A 40 6.07 -23.87 1.45
N GLY A 41 6.77 -23.12 2.29
CA GLY A 41 8.09 -22.59 1.97
C GLY A 41 8.42 -21.37 2.81
N ASN A 42 9.64 -20.84 2.60
CA ASN A 42 10.15 -19.64 3.25
C ASN A 42 10.65 -18.63 2.20
N PRO A 43 9.77 -17.93 1.47
CA PRO A 43 10.13 -17.09 0.34
C PRO A 43 10.65 -15.70 0.73
N ALA A 44 10.53 -15.31 2.00
CA ALA A 44 10.86 -13.97 2.46
C ALA A 44 11.81 -14.00 3.66
N LEU A 45 12.75 -13.06 3.69
CA LEU A 45 13.72 -12.91 4.77
C LEU A 45 13.04 -12.51 6.09
N ASP A 46 12.05 -11.64 6.01
CA ASP A 46 11.35 -11.09 7.16
C ASP A 46 9.91 -10.71 6.81
N TRP A 47 9.18 -10.36 7.85
CA TRP A 47 7.81 -9.84 7.78
C TRP A 47 7.79 -8.45 8.39
N THR A 48 7.15 -7.52 7.71
CA THR A 48 6.88 -6.19 8.25
C THR A 48 5.50 -6.19 8.88
N PHE A 49 5.42 -5.68 10.10
CA PHE A 49 4.18 -5.55 10.86
C PHE A 49 3.74 -4.09 10.87
N GLY A 50 2.45 -3.88 10.76
CA GLY A 50 1.89 -2.53 10.84
C GLY A 50 0.41 -2.54 11.14
N ALA A 51 -0.11 -1.40 11.56
CA ALA A 51 -1.53 -1.18 11.80
C ALA A 51 -1.94 0.22 11.39
N HIS A 52 -3.21 0.35 10.96
CA HIS A 52 -3.86 1.62 10.68
C HIS A 52 -5.11 1.78 11.51
N GLY A 53 -5.35 3.02 11.97
CA GLY A 53 -6.61 3.48 12.51
C GLY A 53 -7.08 4.71 11.77
N MET A 54 -8.38 4.86 11.57
CA MET A 54 -8.96 5.99 10.85
C MET A 54 -10.15 6.59 11.58
N VAL A 55 -10.29 7.90 11.44
CA VAL A 55 -11.48 8.65 11.83
C VAL A 55 -12.10 9.21 10.57
N VAL A 56 -13.38 8.93 10.37
CA VAL A 56 -14.15 9.40 9.22
C VAL A 56 -15.37 10.19 9.66
N GLU A 57 -15.79 11.11 8.83
CA GLU A 57 -17.08 11.77 8.87
C GLU A 57 -17.88 11.28 7.66
N VAL A 58 -19.13 10.87 7.87
CA VAL A 58 -20.00 10.35 6.81
C VAL A 58 -21.32 11.10 6.81
N ASN A 59 -21.73 11.57 5.63
CA ASN A 59 -23.08 12.08 5.41
C ASN A 59 -23.99 10.90 5.01
N GLU A 60 -24.87 10.49 5.92
CA GLU A 60 -25.74 9.33 5.71
C GLU A 60 -26.82 9.56 4.62
N GLU A 61 -27.13 10.82 4.29
CA GLU A 61 -28.12 11.14 3.25
C GLU A 61 -27.53 10.99 1.84
N THR A 62 -26.23 11.27 1.67
CA THR A 62 -25.56 11.28 0.35
C THR A 62 -24.55 10.16 0.18
N GLY A 63 -24.10 9.53 1.28
CA GLY A 63 -23.02 8.56 1.30
C GLY A 63 -21.63 9.20 1.18
N GLU A 64 -21.53 10.53 1.07
CA GLU A 64 -20.24 11.23 1.05
C GLU A 64 -19.51 11.05 2.39
N TYR A 65 -18.22 10.81 2.31
CA TYR A 65 -17.38 10.70 3.49
C TYR A 65 -16.05 11.44 3.33
N ARG A 66 -15.47 11.83 4.45
CA ARG A 66 -14.12 12.40 4.54
C ARG A 66 -13.30 11.63 5.56
N VAL A 67 -12.06 11.37 5.23
CA VAL A 67 -11.08 10.87 6.19
C VAL A 67 -10.51 12.06 6.94
N LEU A 68 -10.83 12.18 8.22
CA LEU A 68 -10.38 13.29 9.06
C LEU A 68 -8.98 13.02 9.61
N LYS A 69 -8.73 11.79 10.05
CA LYS A 69 -7.47 11.40 10.66
C LYS A 69 -7.08 9.99 10.26
N VAL A 70 -5.79 9.82 10.00
CA VAL A 70 -5.15 8.50 9.90
C VAL A 70 -4.03 8.42 10.90
N ALA A 71 -4.04 7.38 11.72
CA ALA A 71 -2.94 6.99 12.57
C ALA A 71 -2.37 5.66 12.07
N SER A 72 -1.06 5.59 11.94
CA SER A 72 -0.36 4.40 11.46
C SER A 72 0.86 4.09 12.32
N VAL A 73 1.17 2.81 12.43
CA VAL A 73 2.39 2.34 13.10
C VAL A 73 2.98 1.18 12.31
N TYR A 74 4.31 1.18 12.17
CA TYR A 74 5.03 0.13 11.46
C TYR A 74 6.28 -0.27 12.20
N ASP A 75 6.55 -1.58 12.25
CA ASP A 75 7.83 -2.12 12.65
C ASP A 75 8.74 -2.24 11.42
N VAL A 76 9.75 -1.40 11.36
CA VAL A 76 10.70 -1.31 10.25
C VAL A 76 12.06 -1.93 10.56
N GLY A 77 12.14 -2.69 11.65
CA GLY A 77 13.40 -3.17 12.19
C GLY A 77 14.21 -2.00 12.70
N ARG A 78 15.28 -1.61 12.00
CA ARG A 78 16.04 -0.40 12.29
C ARG A 78 15.74 0.67 11.23
N ALA A 79 15.28 1.82 11.66
CA ALA A 79 15.10 2.97 10.77
C ALA A 79 16.46 3.58 10.42
N VAL A 80 17.03 3.18 9.29
CA VAL A 80 18.33 3.69 8.83
C VAL A 80 18.27 5.19 8.52
N ASN A 81 17.15 5.63 7.98
CA ASN A 81 16.82 7.05 7.80
C ASN A 81 15.36 7.30 8.17
N PRO A 82 15.08 7.80 9.38
CA PRO A 82 13.72 7.98 9.89
C PRO A 82 12.84 8.89 9.04
N ASP A 83 13.41 9.95 8.44
CA ASP A 83 12.65 10.89 7.61
C ASP A 83 12.18 10.22 6.31
N ILE A 84 13.04 9.43 5.68
CA ILE A 84 12.67 8.66 4.48
C ILE A 84 11.65 7.57 4.85
N VAL A 85 11.82 6.88 5.97
CA VAL A 85 10.85 5.88 6.47
C VAL A 85 9.48 6.52 6.64
N ARG A 86 9.40 7.69 7.28
CA ARG A 86 8.15 8.43 7.44
C ARG A 86 7.55 8.84 6.08
N GLY A 87 8.39 9.30 5.15
CA GLY A 87 7.95 9.64 3.79
C GLY A 87 7.34 8.45 3.06
N GLN A 88 7.95 7.28 3.14
CA GLN A 88 7.43 6.03 2.58
C GLN A 88 6.12 5.61 3.25
N ALA A 89 6.03 5.72 4.56
CA ALA A 89 4.82 5.37 5.30
C ALA A 89 3.61 6.24 4.89
N ILE A 90 3.80 7.56 4.79
CA ILE A 90 2.76 8.48 4.37
C ILE A 90 2.40 8.29 2.89
N GLY A 91 3.41 8.14 2.03
CA GLY A 91 3.21 7.91 0.59
C GLY A 91 2.44 6.63 0.30
N GLY A 92 2.81 5.53 0.93
CA GLY A 92 2.08 4.26 0.79
C GLY A 92 0.67 4.30 1.38
N MET A 93 0.47 5.01 2.50
CA MET A 93 -0.87 5.26 3.04
C MET A 93 -1.75 5.99 2.01
N MET A 94 -1.23 7.01 1.33
CA MET A 94 -1.97 7.72 0.28
C MET A 94 -2.25 6.84 -0.94
N GLN A 95 -1.33 5.99 -1.33
CA GLN A 95 -1.53 4.98 -2.37
C GLN A 95 -2.67 4.01 -1.97
N GLY A 96 -2.70 3.57 -0.72
CA GLY A 96 -3.78 2.75 -0.18
C GLY A 96 -5.13 3.47 -0.15
N LEU A 97 -5.16 4.77 0.19
CA LEU A 97 -6.37 5.59 0.13
C LEU A 97 -6.87 5.74 -1.30
N GLY A 98 -5.98 5.96 -2.27
CA GLY A 98 -6.35 6.02 -3.68
C GLY A 98 -7.04 4.75 -4.15
N THR A 99 -6.42 3.61 -3.90
CA THR A 99 -6.99 2.30 -4.22
C THR A 99 -8.32 2.04 -3.50
N ALA A 100 -8.45 2.52 -2.26
CA ALA A 100 -9.66 2.35 -1.49
C ALA A 100 -10.82 3.25 -1.94
N THR A 101 -10.55 4.42 -2.55
CA THR A 101 -11.56 5.47 -2.76
C THR A 101 -11.85 5.80 -4.21
N CYS A 102 -10.84 5.94 -5.06
CA CYS A 102 -11.02 6.50 -6.40
C CYS A 102 -10.33 5.74 -7.53
N GLU A 103 -9.26 5.01 -7.25
CA GLU A 103 -8.53 4.27 -8.28
C GLU A 103 -9.25 2.96 -8.64
N GLY A 104 -9.45 2.73 -9.94
CA GLY A 104 -10.06 1.50 -10.40
C GLY A 104 -10.08 1.41 -11.91
N TYR A 105 -9.72 0.26 -12.43
CA TYR A 105 -9.80 -0.03 -13.86
C TYR A 105 -11.15 -0.64 -14.19
N ILE A 106 -11.79 -0.08 -15.23
CA ILE A 106 -13.08 -0.53 -15.72
C ILE A 106 -12.87 -1.19 -17.08
N TYR A 107 -13.25 -2.45 -17.18
CA TYR A 107 -13.14 -3.22 -18.41
C TYR A 107 -14.52 -3.50 -19.01
N ASP A 108 -14.62 -3.53 -20.35
CA ASP A 108 -15.81 -4.02 -21.02
C ASP A 108 -15.87 -5.55 -21.06
N GLY A 109 -16.96 -6.09 -21.57
CA GLY A 109 -17.14 -7.54 -21.71
C GLY A 109 -16.16 -8.24 -22.66
N GLN A 110 -15.31 -7.48 -23.35
CA GLN A 110 -14.23 -7.97 -24.23
C GLN A 110 -12.84 -7.79 -23.64
N GLY A 111 -12.75 -7.29 -22.40
CA GLY A 111 -11.50 -7.07 -21.70
C GLY A 111 -10.78 -5.76 -22.11
N ARG A 112 -11.44 -4.83 -22.80
CA ARG A 112 -10.85 -3.54 -23.13
C ARG A 112 -11.01 -2.58 -21.97
N LEU A 113 -9.92 -1.87 -21.63
CA LEU A 113 -9.92 -0.84 -20.60
C LEU A 113 -10.71 0.39 -21.07
N LEU A 114 -11.74 0.77 -20.30
CA LEU A 114 -12.64 1.89 -20.63
C LEU A 114 -12.16 3.24 -20.08
N ASN A 115 -11.32 3.22 -19.04
CA ASN A 115 -10.80 4.42 -18.39
C ASN A 115 -9.26 4.48 -18.41
N PRO A 116 -8.60 4.54 -19.60
CA PRO A 116 -7.16 4.41 -19.73
C PRO A 116 -6.38 5.68 -19.36
N SER A 117 -7.04 6.79 -19.10
CA SER A 117 -6.41 8.08 -18.86
C SER A 117 -6.70 8.61 -17.46
N PHE A 118 -5.84 9.51 -16.94
CA PHE A 118 -6.07 10.21 -15.68
C PHE A 118 -7.28 11.17 -15.69
N THR A 119 -7.90 11.38 -16.85
CA THR A 119 -9.17 12.07 -16.93
C THR A 119 -10.28 11.24 -16.30
N ASP A 120 -10.25 9.94 -16.50
CA ASP A 120 -11.31 8.99 -16.11
C ASP A 120 -10.91 8.12 -14.93
N ASN A 121 -9.62 7.79 -14.79
CA ASN A 121 -9.05 7.08 -13.66
C ASN A 121 -8.26 8.05 -12.77
N LYS A 122 -8.87 8.43 -11.66
CA LYS A 122 -8.31 9.43 -10.75
C LYS A 122 -7.33 8.80 -9.77
N ILE A 123 -6.28 9.56 -9.45
CA ILE A 123 -5.36 9.27 -8.37
C ILE A 123 -5.46 10.39 -7.32
N PRO A 124 -5.18 10.13 -6.05
CA PRO A 124 -5.19 11.16 -5.01
C PRO A 124 -4.19 12.27 -5.29
N THR A 125 -4.57 13.47 -4.95
CA THR A 125 -3.73 14.67 -5.00
C THR A 125 -3.36 15.12 -3.59
N ALA A 126 -2.52 16.13 -3.46
CA ALA A 126 -2.20 16.71 -2.16
C ALA A 126 -3.43 17.30 -1.42
N LYS A 127 -4.54 17.54 -2.13
CA LYS A 127 -5.78 18.03 -1.53
C LYS A 127 -6.62 16.92 -0.90
N ASP A 128 -6.32 15.66 -1.24
CA ASP A 128 -7.04 14.48 -0.75
C ASP A 128 -6.39 13.91 0.52
N LEU A 129 -5.30 14.55 0.99
CA LEU A 129 -4.66 14.20 2.26
C LEU A 129 -5.67 14.35 3.41
N PRO A 130 -5.71 13.39 4.34
CA PRO A 130 -6.44 13.56 5.60
C PRO A 130 -5.98 14.81 6.35
N LEU A 131 -6.89 15.42 7.14
CA LEU A 131 -6.57 16.63 7.89
C LEU A 131 -5.45 16.39 8.91
N GLU A 132 -5.41 15.19 9.49
CA GLU A 132 -4.36 14.77 10.40
C GLU A 132 -3.77 13.43 9.96
N VAL A 133 -2.44 13.37 9.88
CA VAL A 133 -1.70 12.14 9.60
C VAL A 133 -0.67 11.93 10.68
N GLU A 134 -0.84 10.87 11.46
CA GLU A 134 0.13 10.42 12.46
C GLU A 134 0.81 9.14 11.97
N CYS A 135 2.13 9.10 12.07
CA CYS A 135 2.92 7.93 11.72
C CYS A 135 3.95 7.67 12.82
N ALA A 136 3.84 6.53 13.46
CA ALA A 136 4.81 6.03 14.43
C ALA A 136 5.65 4.90 13.81
N VAL A 137 6.90 4.81 14.24
CA VAL A 137 7.83 3.78 13.83
C VAL A 137 8.25 2.99 15.06
N VAL A 138 8.16 1.67 14.97
CA VAL A 138 8.70 0.73 15.94
C VAL A 138 9.96 0.12 15.36
N GLU A 139 10.99 -0.03 16.19
CA GLU A 139 12.26 -0.62 15.80
C GLU A 139 12.49 -1.92 16.56
N THR A 140 12.17 -3.05 15.91
CA THR A 140 12.54 -4.38 16.37
C THR A 140 13.60 -4.94 15.42
N PRO A 141 14.91 -4.79 15.72
CA PRO A 141 15.97 -5.09 14.78
C PRO A 141 15.86 -6.52 14.23
N GLN A 142 15.95 -6.63 12.91
CA GLN A 142 15.95 -7.92 12.21
C GLN A 142 17.33 -8.59 12.35
N ILE A 143 17.35 -9.82 12.79
CA ILE A 143 18.60 -10.54 13.07
C ILE A 143 19.39 -10.76 11.77
N ASP A 144 18.72 -11.14 10.70
CA ASP A 144 19.33 -11.48 9.40
C ASP A 144 19.31 -10.33 8.40
N GLY A 145 18.82 -9.15 8.78
CA GLY A 145 18.75 -7.96 7.93
C GLY A 145 20.02 -7.10 8.02
N PRO A 146 20.40 -6.41 6.93
CA PRO A 146 21.50 -5.45 6.97
C PRO A 146 21.22 -4.36 7.99
N TYR A 147 22.12 -4.18 8.93
CA TYR A 147 21.97 -3.22 10.05
C TYR A 147 20.72 -3.43 10.93
N GLY A 148 20.03 -4.57 10.82
CA GLY A 148 18.78 -4.83 11.52
C GLY A 148 17.56 -4.18 10.87
N ALA A 149 17.69 -3.65 9.65
CA ALA A 149 16.58 -3.02 8.93
C ALA A 149 15.67 -4.08 8.31
N ARG A 150 14.38 -3.75 8.20
CA ARG A 150 13.39 -4.46 7.38
C ARG A 150 13.05 -3.65 6.13
N GLY A 151 12.37 -4.27 5.17
CA GLY A 151 11.86 -3.57 3.98
C GLY A 151 10.85 -2.49 4.37
N VAL A 152 11.02 -1.30 3.77
CA VAL A 152 10.09 -0.17 3.93
C VAL A 152 9.75 0.36 2.55
N GLY A 153 8.65 -0.12 1.99
CA GLY A 153 8.17 0.29 0.68
C GLY A 153 6.64 0.42 0.71
N GLU A 154 5.95 -0.53 0.11
CA GLU A 154 4.51 -0.47 -0.08
C GLU A 154 3.68 -1.15 1.03
N HIS A 155 4.31 -1.69 2.07
CA HIS A 155 3.60 -2.32 3.18
C HIS A 155 2.59 -1.37 3.85
N SER A 156 2.84 -0.07 3.80
CA SER A 156 1.97 0.95 4.38
C SER A 156 0.66 1.17 3.62
N MET A 157 0.49 0.61 2.41
CA MET A 157 -0.79 0.67 1.70
C MET A 157 -1.75 -0.47 2.08
N ILE A 158 -1.25 -1.60 2.56
CA ILE A 158 -1.99 -2.88 2.61
C ILE A 158 -3.24 -2.81 3.48
N SER A 159 -3.14 -2.28 4.70
CA SER A 159 -4.26 -2.25 5.65
C SER A 159 -5.15 -1.00 5.57
N VAL A 160 -4.86 -0.07 4.65
CA VAL A 160 -5.57 1.22 4.53
C VAL A 160 -7.03 1.01 4.14
N ALA A 161 -7.29 0.21 3.11
CA ALA A 161 -8.66 -0.05 2.65
C ALA A 161 -9.51 -0.73 3.73
N ALA A 162 -8.94 -1.70 4.44
CA ALA A 162 -9.62 -2.38 5.54
C ALA A 162 -9.92 -1.41 6.70
N ALA A 163 -8.97 -0.52 7.04
CA ALA A 163 -9.17 0.48 8.08
C ALA A 163 -10.27 1.49 7.70
N LEU A 164 -10.33 1.91 6.43
CA LEU A 164 -11.38 2.79 5.92
C LEU A 164 -12.75 2.12 5.97
N GLY A 165 -12.86 0.88 5.47
CA GLY A 165 -14.11 0.12 5.49
C GLY A 165 -14.63 -0.08 6.92
N ASN A 166 -13.74 -0.45 7.84
CA ASN A 166 -14.08 -0.58 9.26
C ASN A 166 -14.53 0.74 9.90
N ALA A 167 -13.90 1.87 9.52
CA ALA A 167 -14.29 3.18 10.03
C ALA A 167 -15.67 3.60 9.53
N ILE A 168 -15.96 3.40 8.23
CA ILE A 168 -17.29 3.67 7.65
C ILE A 168 -18.35 2.77 8.31
N GLN A 169 -18.08 1.47 8.43
CA GLN A 169 -18.99 0.53 9.09
C GLN A 169 -19.24 0.92 10.54
N LYS A 170 -18.20 1.32 11.27
CA LYS A 170 -18.36 1.76 12.67
C LYS A 170 -19.20 3.03 12.80
N ALA A 171 -19.06 3.96 11.86
CA ALA A 171 -19.80 5.22 11.86
C ALA A 171 -21.27 5.03 11.47
N THR A 172 -21.57 4.14 10.54
CA THR A 172 -22.88 4.10 9.87
C THR A 172 -23.59 2.76 9.97
N GLY A 173 -22.89 1.68 10.30
CA GLY A 173 -23.40 0.31 10.20
C GLY A 173 -23.39 -0.25 8.77
N ALA A 174 -22.98 0.53 7.76
CA ALA A 174 -22.91 0.08 6.37
C ALA A 174 -21.70 -0.82 6.15
N GLU A 175 -21.89 -2.02 5.64
CA GLU A 175 -20.83 -2.95 5.29
C GLU A 175 -20.49 -2.84 3.80
N ILE A 176 -19.21 -2.54 3.50
CA ILE A 176 -18.70 -2.44 2.14
C ILE A 176 -17.52 -3.39 2.00
N THR A 177 -17.65 -4.36 1.09
CA THR A 177 -16.70 -5.47 0.94
C THR A 177 -15.90 -5.39 -0.36
N HIS A 178 -15.97 -4.28 -1.09
CA HIS A 178 -15.26 -4.09 -2.35
C HIS A 178 -14.56 -2.72 -2.42
N MET A 179 -13.64 -2.57 -3.36
CA MET A 179 -12.93 -1.35 -3.68
C MET A 179 -13.10 -0.99 -5.16
N PRO A 180 -13.04 0.30 -5.49
CA PRO A 180 -13.04 1.46 -4.60
C PRO A 180 -14.39 1.65 -3.89
N MET A 181 -14.36 2.13 -2.63
CA MET A 181 -15.56 2.43 -1.82
C MET A 181 -16.11 3.80 -2.23
N ARG A 182 -16.88 3.86 -3.27
CA ARG A 182 -17.46 5.12 -3.78
C ARG A 182 -18.58 5.61 -2.88
N PHE A 183 -18.86 6.90 -2.91
CA PHE A 183 -19.96 7.50 -2.15
C PHE A 183 -21.31 6.85 -2.46
N GLU A 184 -21.52 6.49 -3.73
CA GLU A 184 -22.73 5.78 -4.15
C GLU A 184 -22.85 4.40 -3.48
N ASP A 185 -21.73 3.71 -3.28
CA ASP A 185 -21.72 2.40 -2.64
C ASP A 185 -22.06 2.52 -1.15
N VAL A 186 -21.53 3.53 -0.48
CA VAL A 186 -21.87 3.86 0.92
C VAL A 186 -23.36 4.20 1.02
N TRP A 187 -23.86 5.08 0.15
CA TRP A 187 -25.27 5.45 0.13
C TRP A 187 -26.19 4.25 -0.12
N ARG A 188 -25.86 3.39 -1.08
CA ARG A 188 -26.63 2.17 -1.36
C ARG A 188 -26.68 1.22 -0.18
N ALA A 189 -25.54 1.01 0.49
CA ALA A 189 -25.48 0.18 1.68
C ALA A 189 -26.34 0.73 2.82
N LEU A 190 -26.38 2.06 2.99
CA LEU A 190 -27.21 2.73 3.99
C LEU A 190 -28.71 2.60 3.70
N VAL A 191 -29.12 2.84 2.45
CA VAL A 191 -30.53 2.85 2.06
C VAL A 191 -31.11 1.43 1.95
N LYS A 192 -30.37 0.50 1.35
CA LYS A 192 -30.86 -0.84 1.07
C LYS A 192 -30.61 -1.83 2.19
N LYS A 193 -29.69 -1.51 3.13
CA LYS A 193 -29.23 -2.42 4.20
C LYS A 193 -28.78 -3.79 3.67
N GLU A 194 -28.37 -3.84 2.41
CA GLU A 194 -27.85 -5.02 1.75
C GLU A 194 -26.35 -4.81 1.49
N PRO A 195 -25.51 -5.81 1.73
CA PRO A 195 -24.13 -5.78 1.28
C PRO A 195 -24.12 -5.56 -0.23
N ILE A 196 -23.35 -4.58 -0.69
CA ILE A 196 -23.20 -4.37 -2.13
C ILE A 196 -22.21 -5.42 -2.64
N ASP A 197 -22.76 -6.53 -3.11
CA ASP A 197 -22.05 -7.46 -3.96
C ASP A 197 -21.59 -6.71 -5.22
N ASN A 198 -20.32 -6.77 -5.44
CA ASN A 198 -19.54 -6.32 -6.58
C ASN A 198 -20.39 -5.85 -7.78
N TRP A 199 -20.70 -4.54 -7.86
CA TRP A 199 -21.52 -3.97 -8.94
C TRP A 199 -20.90 -4.21 -10.33
N ILE A 200 -19.59 -4.47 -10.41
CA ILE A 200 -18.88 -4.84 -11.63
C ILE A 200 -19.46 -6.11 -12.27
N THR A 201 -19.98 -7.04 -11.46
CA THR A 201 -20.62 -8.26 -11.97
C THR A 201 -22.08 -8.08 -12.38
N LYS A 202 -22.72 -6.98 -11.96
CA LYS A 202 -24.14 -6.64 -12.26
C LYS A 202 -24.27 -5.42 -13.18
N SER A 203 -23.16 -4.82 -13.60
CA SER A 203 -23.16 -3.74 -14.58
C SER A 203 -23.69 -4.26 -15.93
N PRO A 204 -24.53 -3.50 -16.66
CA PRO A 204 -24.92 -3.85 -18.03
C PRO A 204 -23.71 -3.97 -19.00
N LEU A 205 -22.52 -3.61 -18.56
CA LEU A 205 -21.26 -3.68 -19.31
C LEU A 205 -20.56 -5.05 -19.26
N GLY A 206 -21.19 -6.06 -18.72
CA GLY A 206 -20.73 -7.44 -18.85
C GLY A 206 -20.44 -8.16 -17.53
N SER A 207 -21.05 -9.28 -17.35
CA SER A 207 -20.66 -10.25 -16.34
C SER A 207 -19.27 -10.78 -16.70
N CYS A 208 -18.28 -10.41 -15.91
CA CYS A 208 -17.05 -11.17 -15.89
C CYS A 208 -17.38 -12.55 -15.31
N ARG A 209 -17.41 -13.58 -16.16
CA ARG A 209 -17.69 -14.96 -15.72
C ARG A 209 -16.63 -15.36 -14.71
N SER A 210 -17.07 -15.90 -13.60
CA SER A 210 -16.20 -16.39 -12.54
C SER A 210 -15.28 -17.50 -13.04
N ALA A 211 -14.03 -17.47 -12.61
CA ALA A 211 -12.93 -18.37 -12.98
C ALA A 211 -13.11 -19.92 -12.92
N PRO A 212 -14.23 -20.51 -12.47
CA PRO A 212 -14.43 -21.96 -12.53
C PRO A 212 -14.64 -22.54 -13.92
N GLU A 213 -15.01 -21.73 -14.94
CA GLU A 213 -15.27 -22.27 -16.29
C GLU A 213 -14.04 -22.38 -17.20
N LEU A 214 -12.85 -21.94 -16.74
CA LEU A 214 -11.60 -22.05 -17.49
C LEU A 214 -10.82 -23.35 -17.27
N ARG A 215 -11.40 -24.34 -16.55
CA ARG A 215 -10.74 -25.63 -16.28
C ARG A 215 -11.34 -26.83 -17.03
N GLN A 216 -12.04 -26.62 -18.13
CA GLN A 216 -12.49 -27.73 -18.96
C GLN A 216 -12.17 -27.45 -20.42
N HIS A 217 -10.92 -27.57 -20.78
CA HIS A 217 -10.45 -27.96 -22.10
C HIS A 217 -8.97 -28.31 -22.01
N ASP A 218 -8.72 -29.58 -21.71
CA ASP A 218 -7.64 -30.40 -22.26
C ASP A 218 -8.25 -31.73 -22.71
#